data_179933ee76fcabe2fb041833e929b685
#
_entry.id   179933ee76fcabe2fb041833e929b685
#
_cell.length_a   1.000
_cell.length_b   1.000
_cell.length_c   1.000
_cell.angle_alpha   90.00
_cell.angle_beta   90.00
_cell.angle_gamma   90.00
#
_symmetry.space_group_name_H-M   'P 1'
#
loop_
_entity.id
_entity.type
_entity.pdbx_description
1 polymer ?
#
loop_
_entity_poly.entity_id
_entity_poly.type
_entity_poly.pdbx_seq_one_letter_code
_entity_poly.pdbx_strand_id
1 'polypeptide(L)'
;IHTVSISNEPDSSMIKEAKTPIITQCERETAILGTKTYVTQLACLYQILFKGSSYDKAEELLGDLKHIPDIIEELLKTTEEDNKKLAEEFKDEDIFYCLGSGPNFGLSFKLAMTMLMEGAIKHACPVYSAEFRHGLIERAEKDVPIIFLRSGFESDEITDKAIEFSKNLELKSIVYNLEDYADINPLLSPLIFVVPLEWFVYYLAHFNGEDPGATRHIGKVRY
;
A
#
# COMPACT_ATOMS: atom_id res chain seq x y z
N ILE A 1 10.35 -16.29 -24.61
CA ILE A 1 9.44 -15.62 -23.66
C ILE A 1 9.35 -14.15 -24.08
N HIS A 2 8.14 -13.58 -24.09
CA HIS A 2 7.94 -12.14 -24.28
C HIS A 2 8.09 -11.45 -22.93
N THR A 3 8.92 -10.41 -22.87
CA THR A 3 9.19 -9.65 -21.65
C THR A 3 8.64 -8.24 -21.77
N VAL A 4 7.98 -7.77 -20.72
CA VAL A 4 7.48 -6.41 -20.57
C VAL A 4 8.20 -5.79 -19.37
N SER A 5 8.70 -4.58 -19.51
CA SER A 5 9.25 -3.81 -18.39
C SER A 5 8.49 -2.51 -18.22
N ILE A 6 8.30 -2.10 -16.96
CA ILE A 6 7.69 -0.82 -16.60
C ILE A 6 8.69 -0.09 -15.72
N SER A 7 9.16 1.07 -16.16
CA SER A 7 10.16 1.86 -15.43
C SER A 7 9.98 3.34 -15.71
N ASN A 8 10.37 4.17 -14.75
CA ASN A 8 10.44 5.62 -14.92
C ASN A 8 11.81 6.09 -15.47
N GLU A 9 12.82 5.18 -15.51
CA GLU A 9 14.16 5.49 -15.99
C GLU A 9 14.37 4.91 -17.40
N PRO A 10 14.35 5.75 -18.46
CA PRO A 10 14.40 5.29 -19.83
C PRO A 10 15.74 4.60 -20.18
N ASP A 11 16.80 4.94 -19.47
CA ASP A 11 18.14 4.39 -19.70
C ASP A 11 18.49 3.16 -18.86
N SER A 12 17.52 2.67 -18.05
CA SER A 12 17.73 1.47 -17.21
C SER A 12 17.98 0.21 -18.06
N SER A 13 18.73 -0.74 -17.49
CA SER A 13 18.96 -2.04 -18.15
C SER A 13 17.67 -2.78 -18.43
N MET A 14 16.68 -2.69 -17.53
CA MET A 14 15.36 -3.28 -17.72
C MET A 14 14.67 -2.79 -19.00
N ILE A 15 14.71 -1.49 -19.27
CA ILE A 15 14.10 -0.88 -20.46
C ILE A 15 14.85 -1.33 -21.72
N LYS A 16 16.19 -1.37 -21.66
CA LYS A 16 17.04 -1.73 -22.82
C LYS A 16 16.92 -3.21 -23.22
N GLU A 17 16.64 -4.08 -22.25
CA GLU A 17 16.61 -5.54 -22.47
C GLU A 17 15.20 -6.11 -22.70
N ALA A 18 14.15 -5.39 -22.29
CA ALA A 18 12.78 -5.86 -22.47
C ALA A 18 12.32 -5.75 -23.93
N LYS A 19 11.52 -6.74 -24.37
CA LYS A 19 10.91 -6.72 -25.71
C LYS A 19 9.85 -5.64 -25.86
N THR A 20 9.14 -5.32 -24.79
CA THR A 20 8.16 -4.23 -24.73
C THR A 20 8.46 -3.36 -23.51
N PRO A 21 9.26 -2.31 -23.66
CA PRO A 21 9.49 -1.35 -22.60
C PRO A 21 8.32 -0.36 -22.50
N ILE A 22 7.92 -0.05 -21.26
CA ILE A 22 6.94 0.98 -20.91
C ILE A 22 7.60 1.95 -19.98
N ILE A 23 7.65 3.22 -20.39
CA ILE A 23 8.22 4.30 -19.58
C ILE A 23 7.06 5.08 -18.95
N THR A 24 7.01 5.10 -17.61
CA THR A 24 6.08 5.95 -16.88
C THR A 24 6.55 7.41 -16.99
N GLN A 25 5.61 8.36 -16.94
CA GLN A 25 5.92 9.79 -17.06
C GLN A 25 5.65 10.52 -15.74
N CYS A 26 5.94 9.89 -14.62
CA CYS A 26 5.67 10.45 -13.29
C CYS A 26 6.80 11.33 -12.74
N GLU A 27 7.78 11.68 -13.58
CA GLU A 27 9.00 12.37 -13.16
C GLU A 27 9.84 11.56 -12.15
N ARG A 28 11.01 12.07 -11.80
CA ARG A 28 11.89 11.38 -10.86
C ARG A 28 11.26 11.34 -9.46
N GLU A 29 11.26 10.17 -8.86
CA GLU A 29 10.93 9.99 -7.45
C GLU A 29 12.05 10.55 -6.57
N THR A 30 11.70 11.40 -5.62
CA THR A 30 12.64 11.98 -4.66
C THR A 30 12.53 11.35 -3.28
N ALA A 31 11.37 10.78 -2.96
CA ALA A 31 11.18 10.02 -1.74
C ALA A 31 11.77 8.60 -1.87
N ILE A 32 12.20 8.01 -0.77
CA ILE A 32 12.61 6.61 -0.72
C ILE A 32 11.38 5.72 -0.89
N LEU A 33 10.30 6.11 -0.26
CA LEU A 33 9.01 5.45 -0.41
C LEU A 33 8.54 5.69 -1.85
N GLY A 34 8.49 4.67 -2.68
CA GLY A 34 7.93 4.78 -4.02
C GLY A 34 6.48 5.25 -3.95
N THR A 35 6.21 6.52 -4.17
CA THR A 35 4.87 7.15 -4.13
C THR A 35 4.29 7.24 -5.54
N LYS A 36 4.67 8.25 -6.29
CA LYS A 36 4.25 8.45 -7.70
C LYS A 36 4.60 7.25 -8.59
N THR A 37 5.79 6.70 -8.41
CA THR A 37 6.26 5.54 -9.19
C THR A 37 5.42 4.29 -8.89
N TYR A 38 5.04 4.05 -7.64
CA TYR A 38 4.16 2.95 -7.28
C TYR A 38 2.79 3.06 -7.99
N VAL A 39 2.13 4.22 -7.85
CA VAL A 39 0.80 4.46 -8.44
C VAL A 39 0.85 4.32 -9.96
N THR A 40 1.82 4.95 -10.62
CA THR A 40 1.91 4.93 -12.09
C THR A 40 2.28 3.56 -12.65
N GLN A 41 3.19 2.83 -11.99
CA GLN A 41 3.54 1.46 -12.39
C GLN A 41 2.35 0.51 -12.21
N LEU A 42 1.64 0.61 -11.10
CA LEU A 42 0.45 -0.20 -10.85
C LEU A 42 -0.68 0.12 -11.84
N ALA A 43 -0.91 1.41 -12.14
CA ALA A 43 -1.89 1.82 -13.15
C ALA A 43 -1.53 1.30 -14.55
N CYS A 44 -0.25 1.32 -14.94
CA CYS A 44 0.22 0.70 -16.19
C CYS A 44 -0.03 -0.81 -16.18
N LEU A 45 0.28 -1.48 -15.08
CA LEU A 45 0.06 -2.92 -14.95
C LEU A 45 -1.43 -3.28 -15.07
N TYR A 46 -2.32 -2.54 -14.41
CA TYR A 46 -3.76 -2.73 -14.55
C TYR A 46 -4.24 -2.54 -15.99
N GLN A 47 -3.75 -1.50 -16.68
CA GLN A 47 -4.10 -1.29 -18.10
C GLN A 47 -3.67 -2.47 -18.99
N ILE A 48 -2.47 -3.01 -18.78
CA ILE A 48 -1.98 -4.17 -19.52
C ILE A 48 -2.87 -5.39 -19.26
N LEU A 49 -3.14 -5.67 -17.98
CA LEU A 49 -3.92 -6.83 -17.56
C LEU A 49 -5.36 -6.75 -18.07
N PHE A 50 -6.03 -5.61 -17.90
CA PHE A 50 -7.43 -5.48 -18.30
C PHE A 50 -7.60 -5.43 -19.83
N LYS A 51 -6.72 -4.76 -20.56
CA LYS A 51 -6.74 -4.79 -22.03
C LYS A 51 -6.39 -6.15 -22.62
N GLY A 52 -5.57 -6.93 -21.92
CA GLY A 52 -5.12 -8.25 -22.37
C GLY A 52 -5.99 -9.42 -21.87
N SER A 53 -6.95 -9.15 -20.99
CA SER A 53 -7.80 -10.17 -20.37
C SER A 53 -9.17 -10.26 -21.05
N SER A 54 -9.82 -11.42 -20.88
CA SER A 54 -11.25 -11.61 -21.20
C SER A 54 -12.15 -11.40 -19.97
N TYR A 55 -11.70 -10.61 -19.01
CA TYR A 55 -12.46 -10.33 -17.80
C TYR A 55 -13.66 -9.43 -18.12
N ASP A 56 -14.85 -9.86 -17.73
CA ASP A 56 -16.11 -9.22 -18.13
C ASP A 56 -16.21 -7.74 -17.71
N LYS A 57 -15.57 -7.37 -16.60
CA LYS A 57 -15.56 -5.99 -16.08
C LYS A 57 -14.32 -5.18 -16.49
N ALA A 58 -13.53 -5.67 -17.46
CA ALA A 58 -12.28 -5.00 -17.83
C ALA A 58 -12.50 -3.56 -18.33
N GLU A 59 -13.53 -3.33 -19.15
CA GLU A 59 -13.85 -1.99 -19.66
C GLU A 59 -14.32 -1.03 -18.55
N GLU A 60 -15.10 -1.52 -17.59
CA GLU A 60 -15.51 -0.76 -16.40
C GLU A 60 -14.28 -0.32 -15.60
N LEU A 61 -13.39 -1.27 -15.28
CA LEU A 61 -12.13 -1.00 -14.56
C LEU A 61 -11.20 -0.04 -15.30
N LEU A 62 -11.12 -0.12 -16.62
CA LEU A 62 -10.38 0.85 -17.43
C LEU A 62 -11.02 2.23 -17.43
N GLY A 63 -12.34 2.29 -17.27
CA GLY A 63 -13.09 3.53 -17.03
C GLY A 63 -12.73 4.13 -15.68
N ASP A 64 -12.80 3.35 -14.61
CA ASP A 64 -12.49 3.75 -13.24
C ASP A 64 -11.05 4.26 -13.11
N LEU A 65 -10.08 3.61 -13.75
CA LEU A 65 -8.68 4.05 -13.75
C LEU A 65 -8.48 5.51 -14.23
N LYS A 66 -9.38 6.03 -15.06
CA LYS A 66 -9.28 7.43 -15.53
C LYS A 66 -9.65 8.43 -14.45
N HIS A 67 -10.42 8.01 -13.45
CA HIS A 67 -10.84 8.85 -12.32
C HIS A 67 -9.86 8.81 -11.14
N ILE A 68 -8.91 7.85 -11.14
CA ILE A 68 -7.91 7.74 -10.07
C ILE A 68 -7.15 9.03 -9.80
N PRO A 69 -6.68 9.81 -10.80
CA PRO A 69 -5.98 11.06 -10.52
C PRO A 69 -6.82 12.08 -9.71
N ASP A 70 -8.10 12.23 -10.06
CA ASP A 70 -8.99 13.15 -9.36
C ASP A 70 -9.26 12.69 -7.92
N ILE A 71 -9.46 11.39 -7.73
CA ILE A 71 -9.64 10.79 -6.40
C ILE A 71 -8.37 10.99 -5.55
N ILE A 72 -7.20 10.73 -6.09
CA ILE A 72 -5.92 10.94 -5.39
C ILE A 72 -5.75 12.41 -4.99
N GLU A 73 -6.06 13.35 -5.88
CA GLU A 73 -5.97 14.79 -5.58
C GLU A 73 -6.90 15.18 -4.41
N GLU A 74 -8.08 14.59 -4.32
CA GLU A 74 -8.99 14.79 -3.21
C GLU A 74 -8.47 14.15 -1.92
N LEU A 75 -8.04 12.90 -1.98
CA LEU A 75 -7.51 12.18 -0.82
C LEU A 75 -6.28 12.85 -0.21
N LEU A 76 -5.39 13.41 -1.03
CA LEU A 76 -4.24 14.18 -0.54
C LEU A 76 -4.65 15.37 0.35
N LYS A 77 -5.84 15.95 0.12
CA LYS A 77 -6.35 17.08 0.88
C LYS A 77 -7.20 16.67 2.08
N THR A 78 -7.91 15.56 1.96
CA THR A 78 -8.96 15.19 2.93
C THR A 78 -8.49 14.19 3.97
N THR A 79 -7.43 13.40 3.71
CA THR A 79 -7.00 12.33 4.60
C THR A 79 -5.78 12.65 5.47
N GLU A 80 -5.14 13.80 5.25
CA GLU A 80 -3.91 14.20 5.95
C GLU A 80 -4.12 14.30 7.46
N GLU A 81 -5.10 15.12 7.89
CA GLU A 81 -5.26 15.46 9.30
C GLU A 81 -5.65 14.24 10.17
N ASP A 82 -6.49 13.35 9.65
CA ASP A 82 -6.90 12.15 10.38
C ASP A 82 -5.77 11.13 10.47
N ASN A 83 -4.98 10.96 9.41
CA ASN A 83 -3.81 10.09 9.45
C ASN A 83 -2.67 10.67 10.30
N LYS A 84 -2.56 11.99 10.40
CA LYS A 84 -1.66 12.65 11.35
C LYS A 84 -2.03 12.35 12.80
N LYS A 85 -3.32 12.47 13.16
CA LYS A 85 -3.80 12.12 14.51
C LYS A 85 -3.56 10.65 14.82
N LEU A 86 -3.85 9.78 13.85
CA LEU A 86 -3.62 8.35 13.96
C LEU A 86 -2.13 8.04 14.16
N ALA A 87 -1.24 8.69 13.40
CA ALA A 87 0.20 8.54 13.57
C ALA A 87 0.68 9.03 14.94
N GLU A 88 0.10 10.10 15.48
CA GLU A 88 0.41 10.58 16.83
C GLU A 88 -0.01 9.58 17.93
N GLU A 89 -1.17 8.94 17.75
CA GLU A 89 -1.66 7.90 18.68
C GLU A 89 -0.74 6.67 18.70
N PHE A 90 -0.21 6.29 17.53
CA PHE A 90 0.60 5.08 17.37
C PHE A 90 2.12 5.33 17.30
N LYS A 91 2.60 6.55 17.56
CA LYS A 91 4.02 6.90 17.40
C LYS A 91 4.98 6.09 18.27
N ASP A 92 4.53 5.70 19.46
CA ASP A 92 5.33 4.96 20.42
C ASP A 92 5.33 3.44 20.19
N GLU A 93 4.57 2.96 19.21
CA GLU A 93 4.56 1.53 18.85
C GLU A 93 5.79 1.17 18.02
N ASP A 94 6.43 0.05 18.38
CA ASP A 94 7.66 -0.40 17.71
C ASP A 94 7.42 -1.39 16.58
N ILE A 95 6.30 -2.11 16.61
CA ILE A 95 5.98 -3.16 15.66
C ILE A 95 4.54 -3.05 15.15
N PHE A 96 4.34 -3.31 13.86
CA PHE A 96 3.04 -3.33 13.21
C PHE A 96 2.84 -4.62 12.42
N TYR A 97 1.66 -5.21 12.50
CA TYR A 97 1.23 -6.23 11.55
C TYR A 97 0.33 -5.59 10.49
N CYS A 98 0.58 -5.89 9.21
CA CYS A 98 -0.14 -5.30 8.09
C CYS A 98 -0.90 -6.40 7.34
N LEU A 99 -2.23 -6.39 7.42
CA LEU A 99 -3.08 -7.42 6.84
C LEU A 99 -3.83 -6.91 5.62
N GLY A 100 -3.94 -7.75 4.63
CA GLY A 100 -4.78 -7.54 3.45
C GLY A 100 -5.01 -8.83 2.68
N SER A 101 -6.05 -8.83 1.88
CA SER A 101 -6.41 -9.93 0.99
C SER A 101 -6.39 -9.48 -0.48
N GLY A 102 -6.34 -10.43 -1.42
CA GLY A 102 -6.37 -10.12 -2.84
C GLY A 102 -5.33 -9.07 -3.22
N PRO A 103 -5.72 -8.01 -3.96
CA PRO A 103 -4.79 -6.96 -4.40
C PRO A 103 -4.18 -6.20 -3.21
N ASN A 104 -4.87 -6.11 -2.08
CA ASN A 104 -4.40 -5.41 -0.90
C ASN A 104 -3.31 -6.15 -0.13
N PHE A 105 -3.07 -7.44 -0.37
CA PHE A 105 -1.90 -8.11 0.20
C PHE A 105 -0.59 -7.53 -0.38
N GLY A 106 -0.56 -7.21 -1.68
CA GLY A 106 0.59 -6.53 -2.28
C GLY A 106 0.86 -5.16 -1.64
N LEU A 107 -0.20 -4.41 -1.34
CA LEU A 107 -0.07 -3.13 -0.63
C LEU A 107 0.32 -3.31 0.84
N SER A 108 -0.19 -4.35 1.54
CA SER A 108 0.24 -4.69 2.90
C SER A 108 1.72 -5.01 2.95
N PHE A 109 2.23 -5.72 1.94
CA PHE A 109 3.66 -5.98 1.80
C PHE A 109 4.48 -4.71 1.60
N LYS A 110 4.03 -3.81 0.69
CA LYS A 110 4.65 -2.50 0.50
C LYS A 110 4.62 -1.68 1.80
N LEU A 111 3.47 -1.62 2.47
CA LEU A 111 3.32 -0.88 3.73
C LEU A 111 4.34 -1.36 4.77
N ALA A 112 4.45 -2.67 4.96
CA ALA A 112 5.37 -3.21 5.95
C ALA A 112 6.84 -3.04 5.56
N MET A 113 7.23 -3.48 4.35
CA MET A 113 8.63 -3.59 3.96
C MET A 113 9.25 -2.26 3.58
N THR A 114 8.53 -1.41 2.84
CA THR A 114 9.09 -0.15 2.36
C THR A 114 8.61 1.04 3.18
N MET A 115 7.34 1.15 3.45
CA MET A 115 6.82 2.35 4.10
C MET A 115 7.16 2.38 5.59
N LEU A 116 6.84 1.35 6.36
CA LEU A 116 7.12 1.32 7.79
C LEU A 116 8.59 1.06 8.10
N MET A 117 9.23 0.04 7.49
CA MET A 117 10.62 -0.29 7.80
C MET A 117 11.61 0.72 7.22
N GLU A 118 11.46 1.18 5.98
CA GLU A 118 12.39 2.13 5.38
C GLU A 118 12.04 3.58 5.71
N GLY A 119 10.74 3.93 5.70
CA GLY A 119 10.28 5.30 5.86
C GLY A 119 10.13 5.73 7.31
N ALA A 120 9.47 4.93 8.15
CA ALA A 120 9.25 5.27 9.56
C ALA A 120 10.20 4.54 10.53
N ILE A 121 11.07 3.67 10.02
CA ILE A 121 12.05 2.89 10.81
C ILE A 121 11.36 2.08 11.94
N LYS A 122 10.18 1.56 11.63
CA LYS A 122 9.40 0.70 12.53
C LYS A 122 9.49 -0.75 12.08
N HIS A 123 9.49 -1.69 13.02
CA HIS A 123 9.33 -3.09 12.66
C HIS A 123 7.93 -3.32 12.07
N ALA A 124 7.85 -4.11 11.02
CA ALA A 124 6.54 -4.45 10.45
C ALA A 124 6.55 -5.85 9.83
N CYS A 125 5.40 -6.50 9.86
CA CYS A 125 5.21 -7.81 9.30
C CYS A 125 3.99 -7.83 8.37
N PRO A 126 4.16 -8.06 7.07
CA PRO A 126 3.03 -8.24 6.17
C PRO A 126 2.44 -9.63 6.38
N VAL A 127 1.13 -9.72 6.52
CA VAL A 127 0.42 -10.99 6.71
C VAL A 127 -0.72 -11.06 5.69
N TYR A 128 -0.74 -12.12 4.89
CA TYR A 128 -1.93 -12.41 4.09
C TYR A 128 -3.08 -12.78 5.04
N SER A 129 -4.24 -12.16 4.88
CA SER A 129 -5.32 -12.29 5.85
C SER A 129 -5.70 -13.74 6.16
N ALA A 130 -5.59 -14.65 5.18
CA ALA A 130 -5.84 -16.08 5.39
C ALA A 130 -4.83 -16.74 6.34
N GLU A 131 -3.61 -16.20 6.45
CA GLU A 131 -2.57 -16.69 7.35
C GLU A 131 -2.71 -16.16 8.79
N PHE A 132 -3.60 -15.21 9.04
CA PHE A 132 -3.84 -14.68 10.38
C PHE A 132 -4.07 -15.78 11.42
N ARG A 133 -4.87 -16.80 11.05
CA ARG A 133 -5.22 -17.95 11.90
C ARG A 133 -4.08 -18.92 12.15
N HIS A 134 -2.94 -18.81 11.45
CA HIS A 134 -1.82 -19.77 11.51
C HIS A 134 -0.63 -19.28 12.31
N GLY A 135 -0.74 -18.16 13.00
CA GLY A 135 0.37 -17.65 13.84
C GLY A 135 0.00 -16.36 14.52
N LEU A 136 -0.38 -15.34 13.76
CA LEU A 136 -0.66 -14.04 14.32
C LEU A 136 -1.82 -14.04 15.32
N ILE A 137 -2.81 -14.91 15.15
CA ILE A 137 -3.93 -15.07 16.09
C ILE A 137 -3.46 -15.39 17.53
N GLU A 138 -2.38 -16.19 17.67
CA GLU A 138 -1.81 -16.53 18.99
C GLU A 138 -0.88 -15.41 19.53
N ARG A 139 -0.32 -14.59 18.64
CA ARG A 139 0.56 -13.46 19.01
C ARG A 139 -0.22 -12.16 19.20
N ALA A 140 -1.44 -12.10 18.72
CA ALA A 140 -2.27 -10.90 18.79
C ALA A 140 -2.62 -10.56 20.24
N GLU A 141 -2.01 -9.51 20.76
CA GLU A 141 -2.19 -8.97 22.10
C GLU A 141 -2.43 -7.44 22.02
N LYS A 142 -2.90 -6.85 23.14
CA LYS A 142 -3.26 -5.42 23.19
C LYS A 142 -2.10 -4.45 22.97
N ASP A 143 -0.86 -4.93 23.06
CA ASP A 143 0.37 -4.16 22.92
C ASP A 143 0.87 -4.04 21.48
N VAL A 144 0.27 -4.75 20.52
CA VAL A 144 0.73 -4.77 19.13
C VAL A 144 -0.37 -4.35 18.17
N PRO A 145 -0.20 -3.22 17.47
CA PRO A 145 -1.19 -2.75 16.50
C PRO A 145 -1.24 -3.61 15.23
N ILE A 146 -2.45 -3.80 14.74
CA ILE A 146 -2.74 -4.48 13.49
C ILE A 146 -3.41 -3.51 12.52
N ILE A 147 -2.82 -3.33 11.36
CA ILE A 147 -3.37 -2.51 10.26
C ILE A 147 -4.09 -3.44 9.29
N PHE A 148 -5.35 -3.19 9.05
CA PHE A 148 -6.19 -3.93 8.12
C PHE A 148 -6.51 -3.09 6.88
N LEU A 149 -6.33 -3.68 5.69
CA LEU A 149 -6.74 -3.11 4.41
C LEU A 149 -7.97 -3.86 3.91
N ARG A 150 -9.14 -3.24 4.02
CA ARG A 150 -10.45 -3.82 3.68
C ARG A 150 -11.06 -3.09 2.48
N SER A 151 -11.24 -3.78 1.38
CA SER A 151 -11.81 -3.19 0.15
C SER A 151 -13.24 -3.61 -0.16
N GLY A 152 -13.77 -4.62 0.54
CA GLY A 152 -15.05 -5.24 0.19
C GLY A 152 -14.96 -6.25 -0.96
N PHE A 153 -13.75 -6.64 -1.38
CA PHE A 153 -13.56 -7.73 -2.33
C PHE A 153 -13.93 -9.08 -1.71
N GLU A 154 -14.28 -10.07 -2.52
CA GLU A 154 -14.71 -11.40 -2.02
C GLU A 154 -13.71 -12.04 -1.04
N SER A 155 -12.41 -11.84 -1.27
CA SER A 155 -11.37 -12.35 -0.37
C SER A 155 -11.32 -11.66 1.00
N ASP A 156 -12.01 -10.54 1.18
CA ASP A 156 -12.03 -9.80 2.44
C ASP A 156 -12.93 -10.43 3.51
N GLU A 157 -13.74 -11.46 3.20
CA GLU A 157 -14.45 -12.23 4.21
C GLU A 157 -13.52 -12.75 5.32
N ILE A 158 -12.28 -13.11 4.96
CA ILE A 158 -11.26 -13.57 5.92
C ILE A 158 -10.68 -12.39 6.69
N THR A 159 -10.48 -11.24 6.05
CA THR A 159 -10.06 -10.01 6.69
C THR A 159 -11.11 -9.54 7.70
N ASP A 160 -12.40 -9.61 7.35
CA ASP A 160 -13.52 -9.26 8.23
C ASP A 160 -13.55 -10.13 9.51
N LYS A 161 -13.27 -11.43 9.39
CA LYS A 161 -13.14 -12.34 10.56
C LYS A 161 -11.98 -11.94 11.48
N ALA A 162 -10.85 -11.50 10.91
CA ALA A 162 -9.71 -11.05 11.69
C ALA A 162 -9.98 -9.69 12.38
N ILE A 163 -10.71 -8.78 11.71
CA ILE A 163 -11.18 -7.53 12.28
C ILE A 163 -12.16 -7.80 13.44
N GLU A 164 -13.11 -8.70 13.25
CA GLU A 164 -14.05 -9.09 14.31
C GLU A 164 -13.35 -9.70 15.52
N PHE A 165 -12.40 -10.61 15.27
CA PHE A 165 -11.55 -11.17 16.34
C PHE A 165 -10.81 -10.07 17.12
N SER A 166 -10.22 -9.12 16.41
CA SER A 166 -9.49 -8.00 17.02
C SER A 166 -10.41 -7.12 17.87
N LYS A 167 -11.62 -6.84 17.40
CA LYS A 167 -12.63 -6.10 18.16
C LYS A 167 -13.07 -6.84 19.43
N ASN A 168 -13.31 -8.14 19.34
CA ASN A 168 -13.74 -8.97 20.47
C ASN A 168 -12.70 -9.04 21.60
N LEU A 169 -11.41 -8.91 21.25
CA LEU A 169 -10.30 -8.89 22.22
C LEU A 169 -9.83 -7.47 22.56
N GLU A 170 -10.48 -6.43 22.03
CA GLU A 170 -10.08 -5.04 22.20
C GLU A 170 -8.61 -4.79 21.84
N LEU A 171 -8.14 -5.40 20.73
CA LEU A 171 -6.79 -5.20 20.24
C LEU A 171 -6.64 -3.80 19.62
N LYS A 172 -5.42 -3.26 19.66
CA LYS A 172 -5.08 -2.06 18.89
C LYS A 172 -5.21 -2.37 17.39
N SER A 173 -6.20 -1.81 16.72
CA SER A 173 -6.43 -2.06 15.30
C SER A 173 -6.72 -0.78 14.54
N ILE A 174 -6.12 -0.66 13.37
CA ILE A 174 -6.35 0.40 12.40
C ILE A 174 -7.00 -0.25 11.18
N VAL A 175 -8.19 0.19 10.80
CA VAL A 175 -8.90 -0.35 9.64
C VAL A 175 -9.02 0.73 8.58
N TYR A 176 -8.35 0.52 7.44
CA TYR A 176 -8.56 1.29 6.23
C TYR A 176 -9.63 0.58 5.41
N ASN A 177 -10.82 1.17 5.35
CA ASN A 177 -11.96 0.61 4.63
C ASN A 177 -12.22 1.44 3.36
N LEU A 178 -12.31 0.80 2.20
CA LEU A 178 -12.45 1.49 0.91
C LEU A 178 -13.65 2.43 0.85
N GLU A 179 -14.76 2.02 1.46
CA GLU A 179 -16.01 2.80 1.49
C GLU A 179 -15.84 4.19 2.14
N ASP A 180 -14.83 4.36 3.01
CA ASP A 180 -14.54 5.63 3.68
C ASP A 180 -13.78 6.61 2.77
N TYR A 181 -13.23 6.15 1.63
CA TYR A 181 -12.35 6.92 0.77
C TYR A 181 -12.87 7.11 -0.65
N ALA A 182 -13.48 6.10 -1.25
CA ALA A 182 -13.97 6.18 -2.62
C ALA A 182 -15.03 5.11 -2.93
N ASP A 183 -15.96 5.47 -3.79
CA ASP A 183 -16.87 4.52 -4.46
C ASP A 183 -16.24 4.10 -5.79
N ILE A 184 -15.46 3.02 -5.75
CA ILE A 184 -14.72 2.50 -6.89
C ILE A 184 -14.60 0.98 -6.79
N ASN A 185 -14.32 0.33 -7.92
CA ASN A 185 -14.15 -1.12 -7.92
C ASN A 185 -13.07 -1.57 -6.93
N PRO A 186 -13.35 -2.54 -6.04
CA PRO A 186 -12.42 -3.01 -5.00
C PRO A 186 -11.05 -3.49 -5.52
N LEU A 187 -10.94 -3.94 -6.77
CA LEU A 187 -9.66 -4.32 -7.37
C LEU A 187 -8.68 -3.14 -7.48
N LEU A 188 -9.18 -1.91 -7.51
CA LEU A 188 -8.36 -0.70 -7.60
C LEU A 188 -8.00 -0.10 -6.23
N SER A 189 -8.48 -0.69 -5.15
CA SER A 189 -8.25 -0.22 -3.78
C SER A 189 -6.78 0.05 -3.41
N PRO A 190 -5.77 -0.67 -3.92
CA PRO A 190 -4.37 -0.33 -3.63
C PRO A 190 -3.95 1.06 -4.13
N LEU A 191 -4.58 1.58 -5.19
CA LEU A 191 -4.33 2.94 -5.69
C LEU A 191 -4.96 4.01 -4.79
N ILE A 192 -5.98 3.65 -4.02
CA ILE A 192 -6.69 4.52 -3.09
C ILE A 192 -6.00 4.52 -1.74
N PHE A 193 -5.83 3.34 -1.14
CA PHE A 193 -5.26 3.21 0.21
C PHE A 193 -3.82 3.71 0.34
N VAL A 194 -3.03 3.69 -0.74
CA VAL A 194 -1.66 4.17 -0.67
C VAL A 194 -1.56 5.60 -0.17
N VAL A 195 -2.52 6.48 -0.50
CA VAL A 195 -2.50 7.89 -0.10
C VAL A 195 -2.64 8.09 1.41
N PRO A 196 -3.73 7.63 2.07
CA PRO A 196 -3.84 7.76 3.52
C PRO A 196 -2.73 7.01 4.28
N LEU A 197 -2.26 5.87 3.75
CA LEU A 197 -1.13 5.14 4.34
C LEU A 197 0.18 5.94 4.25
N GLU A 198 0.43 6.68 3.17
CA GLU A 198 1.60 7.54 3.04
C GLU A 198 1.55 8.70 4.06
N TRP A 199 0.39 9.32 4.28
CA TRP A 199 0.22 10.32 5.33
C TRP A 199 0.48 9.74 6.73
N PHE A 200 -0.08 8.57 7.03
CA PHE A 200 0.16 7.89 8.31
C PHE A 200 1.65 7.64 8.54
N VAL A 201 2.35 7.05 7.57
CA VAL A 201 3.77 6.72 7.70
C VAL A 201 4.64 7.97 7.74
N TYR A 202 4.31 9.00 6.95
CA TYR A 202 5.02 10.28 6.96
C TYR A 202 4.99 10.92 8.35
N TYR A 203 3.82 11.03 8.96
CA TYR A 203 3.69 11.60 10.30
C TYR A 203 4.25 10.70 11.39
N LEU A 204 4.14 9.38 11.23
CA LEU A 204 4.76 8.43 12.15
C LEU A 204 6.29 8.61 12.19
N ALA A 205 6.93 8.77 11.02
CA ALA A 205 8.35 9.10 10.92
C ALA A 205 8.65 10.44 11.56
N HIS A 206 7.89 11.48 11.22
CA HIS A 206 8.08 12.84 11.74
C HIS A 206 8.02 12.89 13.26
N PHE A 207 7.03 12.27 13.89
CA PHE A 207 6.89 12.24 15.36
C PHE A 207 8.02 11.47 16.05
N ASN A 208 8.68 10.56 15.36
CA ASN A 208 9.84 9.82 15.85
C ASN A 208 11.18 10.48 15.49
N GLY A 209 11.17 11.68 14.86
CA GLY A 209 12.38 12.38 14.46
C GLY A 209 13.12 11.77 13.29
N GLU A 210 12.44 10.94 12.50
CA GLU A 210 12.98 10.31 11.29
C GLU A 210 12.59 11.12 10.04
N ASP A 211 13.44 11.10 9.03
CA ASP A 211 13.15 11.68 7.72
C ASP A 211 12.78 10.56 6.73
N PRO A 212 11.51 10.44 6.32
CA PRO A 212 11.08 9.41 5.38
C PRO A 212 11.66 9.62 3.95
N GLY A 213 12.31 10.74 3.69
CA GLY A 213 13.07 11.01 2.46
C GLY A 213 14.54 10.60 2.52
N ALA A 214 15.06 10.23 3.72
CA ALA A 214 16.47 9.91 3.91
C ALA A 214 16.73 8.41 4.07
N THR A 215 17.78 7.87 3.40
CA THR A 215 18.25 6.49 3.62
C THR A 215 19.24 6.42 4.77
N ARG A 216 19.16 5.37 5.59
CA ARG A 216 20.21 5.02 6.56
C ARG A 216 21.39 4.31 5.88
N HIS A 217 21.11 3.30 5.09
CA HIS A 217 22.10 2.37 4.52
C HIS A 217 22.02 2.25 3.00
N ILE A 218 20.83 2.34 2.41
CA ILE A 218 20.62 2.20 0.97
C ILE A 218 21.42 3.24 0.21
N GLY A 219 22.28 2.78 -0.72
CA GLY A 219 23.17 3.62 -1.50
C GLY A 219 24.40 4.17 -0.74
N LYS A 220 24.54 3.91 0.57
CA LYS A 220 25.65 4.37 1.41
C LYS A 220 26.57 3.23 1.86
N VAL A 221 26.01 2.06 2.07
CA VAL A 221 26.75 0.87 2.49
C VAL A 221 26.63 -0.19 1.40
N ARG A 222 27.76 -0.77 1.00
CA ARG A 222 27.81 -1.86 0.02
C ARG A 222 27.50 -3.17 0.71
N TYR A 223 26.61 -3.99 0.15
CA TYR A 223 26.30 -5.34 0.61
C TYR A 223 26.52 -6.33 -0.53
#